data_dd1c4af320ef2b604578d4bfa50db006
#
_entry.id   dd1c4af320ef2b604578d4bfa50db006
#
_cell.length_a   1.000
_cell.length_b   1.000
_cell.length_c   1.000
_cell.angle_alpha   90.00
_cell.angle_beta   90.00
_cell.angle_gamma   90.00
#
_symmetry.space_group_name_H-M   'P 1'
#
loop_
_entity.id
_entity.type
_entity.pdbx_description
1 polymer ?
#
loop_
_entity_poly.entity_id
_entity_poly.type
_entity_poly.pdbx_seq_one_letter_code
_entity_poly.pdbx_strand_id
1 'polypeptide(L)'
;MSAENPFLWDVSKYSRDIEIRKGYIQQVAKYLSLQLQKPYEDCLKYVVNKFKEDKGVKFRDPGMLQLVRRGPGHREKDETTFLNYVEDIVHTGRIVSPSLVVYERPEVEKSVTAEWQDDNIKARKKSKNAMFEFKQLGELMKAALADYDQNARKIRINSVSGMRGFEGNPLYLATGHSSLTSLCRAAAGYGNATVERFLAGSRHYHSPEIAKANLVAMLTIEDSARIQAVIEEYNLVYPSVVDTLEMVNRSSDLYWQIPEESTMILSMIQGMTPLERATVCYSGDLFHVAKLNPDVVKGMMGSFIDSDLSDMPDVDTKALLKTLDSTEKAYVSALCADVLMGTTLNEVEEKDPAGWQKIGKMATKFIANRKKYYTLINALFAPKHLPPTVASLKSIQRRVCLAADTDSSIFTTAYWVKWYTGNLKRGKTEDNIWYLATYMVCQCIAHSLAMLSANVGVEPDQI
;
A
#
# COMPACT_ATOMS: atom_id res chain seq x y z
N MET A 1 -1.73 -12.59 22.71
CA MET A 1 -1.64 -11.35 21.93
C MET A 1 -0.72 -11.63 20.76
N SER A 2 -1.22 -11.61 19.54
CA SER A 2 -0.35 -11.69 18.35
C SER A 2 0.61 -10.50 18.41
N ALA A 3 1.91 -10.75 18.30
CA ALA A 3 2.88 -9.67 18.18
C ALA A 3 2.45 -8.82 16.99
N GLU A 4 2.13 -7.55 17.25
CA GLU A 4 1.58 -6.64 16.24
C GLU A 4 2.49 -6.58 15.01
N ASN A 5 1.89 -6.67 13.83
CA ASN A 5 2.63 -6.54 12.59
C ASN A 5 3.04 -5.05 12.42
N PRO A 6 4.35 -4.72 12.32
CA PRO A 6 4.81 -3.34 12.27
C PRO A 6 4.39 -2.57 11.00
N PHE A 7 4.01 -3.27 9.94
CA PHE A 7 3.49 -2.65 8.71
C PHE A 7 2.00 -2.29 8.79
N LEU A 8 1.28 -2.84 9.78
CA LEU A 8 -0.16 -2.61 9.93
C LEU A 8 -0.41 -1.61 11.06
N TRP A 9 -1.29 -0.69 10.82
CA TRP A 9 -1.88 0.18 11.82
C TRP A 9 -3.38 0.29 11.54
N ASP A 10 -4.14 0.77 12.49
CA ASP A 10 -5.60 0.80 12.35
C ASP A 10 -6.05 1.84 11.31
N VAL A 11 -6.02 1.42 10.05
CA VAL A 11 -6.42 2.26 8.91
C VAL A 11 -7.94 2.52 8.88
N SER A 12 -8.74 1.67 9.53
CA SER A 12 -10.20 1.79 9.55
C SER A 12 -10.65 3.06 10.28
N LYS A 13 -9.95 3.44 11.33
CA LYS A 13 -10.21 4.67 12.07
C LYS A 13 -9.70 5.91 11.35
N TYR A 14 -8.60 5.78 10.61
CA TYR A 14 -7.92 6.91 10.01
C TYR A 14 -8.77 7.67 9.00
N SER A 15 -9.39 7.00 8.02
CA SER A 15 -10.09 7.67 6.92
C SER A 15 -11.49 8.18 7.30
N ARG A 16 -12.08 7.69 8.39
CA ARG A 16 -13.43 8.09 8.80
C ARG A 16 -13.46 9.25 9.79
N ASP A 17 -12.35 9.51 10.47
CA ASP A 17 -12.22 10.60 11.45
C ASP A 17 -11.59 11.87 10.84
N ILE A 18 -11.44 11.94 9.51
CA ILE A 18 -10.83 13.09 8.85
C ILE A 18 -11.82 14.25 8.74
N GLU A 19 -11.45 15.41 9.29
CA GLU A 19 -12.09 16.69 9.02
C GLU A 19 -11.62 17.24 7.66
N ILE A 20 -12.29 16.85 6.58
CA ILE A 20 -11.86 17.11 5.19
C ILE A 20 -11.54 18.59 4.94
N ARG A 21 -12.45 19.49 5.34
CA ARG A 21 -12.27 20.94 5.14
C ARG A 21 -11.10 21.50 5.92
N LYS A 22 -10.93 21.07 7.15
CA LYS A 22 -9.80 21.46 7.99
C LYS A 22 -8.47 20.95 7.41
N GLY A 23 -8.42 19.69 7.00
CA GLY A 23 -7.24 19.13 6.34
C GLY A 23 -6.86 19.89 5.07
N TYR A 24 -7.85 20.23 4.23
CA TYR A 24 -7.61 21.06 3.05
C TYR A 24 -7.05 22.44 3.39
N ILE A 25 -7.63 23.13 4.37
CA ILE A 25 -7.14 24.44 4.86
C ILE A 25 -5.70 24.32 5.36
N GLN A 26 -5.37 23.28 6.11
CA GLN A 26 -4.02 23.04 6.61
C GLN A 26 -3.02 22.81 5.47
N GLN A 27 -3.39 22.04 4.46
CA GLN A 27 -2.54 21.80 3.28
C GLN A 27 -2.28 23.08 2.49
N VAL A 28 -3.32 23.89 2.25
CA VAL A 28 -3.17 25.19 1.57
C VAL A 28 -2.26 26.13 2.37
N ALA A 29 -2.46 26.20 3.70
CA ALA A 29 -1.62 27.02 4.58
C ALA A 29 -0.15 26.55 4.58
N LYS A 30 0.09 25.24 4.60
CA LYS A 30 1.44 24.67 4.53
C LYS A 30 2.11 24.96 3.19
N TYR A 31 1.38 24.80 2.10
CA TYR A 31 1.87 25.18 0.77
C TYR A 31 2.32 26.65 0.71
N LEU A 32 1.47 27.56 1.19
CA LEU A 32 1.81 29.00 1.22
C LEU A 32 3.00 29.29 2.14
N SER A 33 3.09 28.64 3.29
CA SER A 33 4.21 28.79 4.22
C SER A 33 5.54 28.45 3.54
N LEU A 34 5.61 27.33 2.83
CA LEU A 34 6.82 26.89 2.13
C LEU A 34 7.14 27.76 0.91
N GLN A 35 6.12 28.17 0.13
CA GLN A 35 6.31 28.99 -1.05
C GLN A 35 6.74 30.42 -0.73
N LEU A 36 6.16 31.04 0.32
CA LEU A 36 6.39 32.43 0.70
C LEU A 36 7.47 32.58 1.77
N GLN A 37 8.03 31.48 2.27
CA GLN A 37 9.00 31.46 3.38
C GLN A 37 8.46 32.20 4.61
N LYS A 38 7.15 32.00 4.93
CA LYS A 38 6.47 32.66 6.05
C LYS A 38 6.09 31.64 7.13
N PRO A 39 5.93 32.09 8.40
CA PRO A 39 5.46 31.24 9.48
C PRO A 39 4.13 30.56 9.12
N TYR A 40 4.03 29.26 9.42
CA TYR A 40 2.83 28.47 9.13
C TYR A 40 1.57 29.07 9.77
N GLU A 41 1.65 29.53 11.01
CA GLU A 41 0.52 30.09 11.75
C GLU A 41 -0.05 31.37 11.07
N ASP A 42 0.79 32.18 10.48
CA ASP A 42 0.34 33.40 9.75
C ASP A 42 -0.37 33.01 8.45
N CYS A 43 0.17 32.00 7.75
CA CYS A 43 -0.45 31.47 6.55
C CYS A 43 -1.78 30.78 6.89
N LEU A 44 -1.87 30.06 7.99
CA LEU A 44 -3.09 29.40 8.44
C LEU A 44 -4.18 30.44 8.77
N LYS A 45 -3.86 31.49 9.51
CA LYS A 45 -4.79 32.58 9.79
C LYS A 45 -5.31 33.24 8.51
N TYR A 46 -4.40 33.49 7.56
CA TYR A 46 -4.76 34.05 6.25
C TYR A 46 -5.75 33.14 5.49
N VAL A 47 -5.45 31.85 5.37
CA VAL A 47 -6.30 30.90 4.65
C VAL A 47 -7.67 30.76 5.32
N VAL A 48 -7.72 30.63 6.65
CA VAL A 48 -8.97 30.57 7.42
C VAL A 48 -9.85 31.80 7.16
N ASN A 49 -9.25 32.99 7.20
CA ASN A 49 -9.98 34.22 6.94
C ASN A 49 -10.52 34.30 5.51
N LYS A 50 -9.72 33.90 4.52
CA LYS A 50 -10.15 33.82 3.11
C LYS A 50 -11.29 32.83 2.89
N PHE A 51 -11.28 31.68 3.57
CA PHE A 51 -12.40 30.75 3.55
C PHE A 51 -13.68 31.34 4.14
N LYS A 52 -13.57 32.15 5.21
CA LYS A 52 -14.72 32.84 5.80
C LYS A 52 -15.29 33.93 4.88
N GLU A 53 -14.40 34.73 4.23
CA GLU A 53 -14.79 35.82 3.35
C GLU A 53 -15.55 35.38 2.11
N ASP A 54 -15.07 34.33 1.43
CA ASP A 54 -15.65 33.86 0.16
C ASP A 54 -16.48 32.59 0.29
N LYS A 55 -16.79 32.15 1.51
CA LYS A 55 -17.58 30.96 1.83
C LYS A 55 -17.06 29.68 1.19
N GLY A 56 -15.74 29.62 0.92
CA GLY A 56 -15.10 28.44 0.32
C GLY A 56 -15.33 28.27 -1.19
N VAL A 57 -15.97 29.23 -1.85
CA VAL A 57 -16.33 29.15 -3.27
C VAL A 57 -15.14 29.41 -4.21
N LYS A 58 -15.28 29.11 -5.46
CA LYS A 58 -14.30 29.26 -6.56
C LYS A 58 -13.14 28.26 -6.43
N PHE A 59 -11.86 28.70 -6.50
CA PHE A 59 -10.75 27.72 -6.62
C PHE A 59 -10.45 26.92 -5.36
N ARG A 60 -11.05 27.24 -4.22
CA ARG A 60 -10.83 26.52 -2.96
C ARG A 60 -11.82 25.39 -2.75
N ASP A 61 -13.00 25.54 -3.32
CA ASP A 61 -14.07 24.56 -3.27
C ASP A 61 -14.86 24.59 -4.59
N PRO A 62 -14.35 23.94 -5.64
CA PRO A 62 -14.95 24.03 -6.97
C PRO A 62 -16.36 23.45 -6.98
N GLY A 63 -17.24 24.13 -7.74
CA GLY A 63 -18.59 23.63 -8.01
C GLY A 63 -18.56 22.27 -8.70
N MET A 64 -19.47 21.39 -8.31
CA MET A 64 -19.61 20.03 -8.79
C MET A 64 -21.05 19.75 -9.16
N LEU A 65 -21.26 19.09 -10.30
CA LEU A 65 -22.58 18.57 -10.71
C LEU A 65 -22.58 17.05 -10.51
N GLN A 66 -23.50 16.57 -9.68
CA GLN A 66 -23.69 15.14 -9.49
C GLN A 66 -25.01 14.67 -10.10
N LEU A 67 -25.04 13.44 -10.60
CA LEU A 67 -26.25 12.78 -11.06
C LEU A 67 -26.74 11.85 -9.94
N VAL A 68 -27.88 12.19 -9.35
CA VAL A 68 -28.49 11.42 -8.26
C VAL A 68 -29.65 10.59 -8.80
N ARG A 69 -29.68 9.31 -8.48
CA ARG A 69 -30.77 8.41 -8.82
C ARG A 69 -31.88 8.54 -7.78
N ARG A 70 -33.05 9.02 -8.19
CA ARG A 70 -34.22 9.21 -7.32
C ARG A 70 -35.28 8.08 -7.45
N GLY A 71 -35.00 7.08 -8.30
CA GLY A 71 -35.89 5.94 -8.53
C GLY A 71 -35.55 5.20 -9.83
N PRO A 72 -36.30 4.16 -10.20
CA PRO A 72 -36.09 3.43 -11.45
C PRO A 72 -36.16 4.35 -12.66
N GLY A 73 -35.05 4.49 -13.39
CA GLY A 73 -34.97 5.32 -14.59
C GLY A 73 -34.93 6.84 -14.37
N HIS A 74 -35.13 7.32 -13.15
CA HIS A 74 -35.15 8.76 -12.86
C HIS A 74 -33.83 9.23 -12.28
N ARG A 75 -33.21 10.23 -12.93
CA ARG A 75 -31.96 10.86 -12.50
C ARG A 75 -32.15 12.36 -12.44
N GLU A 76 -31.73 12.96 -11.35
CA GLU A 76 -31.71 14.41 -11.15
C GLU A 76 -30.27 14.92 -11.14
N LYS A 77 -30.10 16.18 -11.54
CA LYS A 77 -28.82 16.89 -11.44
C LYS A 77 -28.86 17.74 -10.20
N ASP A 78 -28.00 17.40 -9.23
CA ASP A 78 -27.83 18.19 -8.02
C ASP A 78 -26.51 18.99 -8.12
N GLU A 79 -26.59 20.28 -7.85
CA GLU A 79 -25.43 21.16 -7.76
C GLU A 79 -24.89 21.16 -6.33
N THR A 80 -23.58 20.94 -6.19
CA THR A 80 -22.87 20.93 -4.91
C THR A 80 -21.45 21.47 -5.11
N THR A 81 -20.65 21.43 -4.07
CA THR A 81 -19.20 21.67 -4.17
C THR A 81 -18.43 20.39 -3.91
N PHE A 82 -17.16 20.35 -4.34
CA PHE A 82 -16.33 19.15 -4.19
C PHE A 82 -16.13 18.79 -2.71
N LEU A 83 -15.86 19.77 -1.84
CA LEU A 83 -15.71 19.54 -0.41
C LEU A 83 -16.98 19.02 0.24
N ASN A 84 -18.14 19.62 -0.08
CA ASN A 84 -19.44 19.14 0.42
C ASN A 84 -19.73 17.70 -0.02
N TYR A 85 -19.40 17.35 -1.28
CA TYR A 85 -19.55 16.00 -1.80
C TYR A 85 -18.68 14.99 -1.03
N VAL A 86 -17.41 15.33 -0.77
CA VAL A 86 -16.52 14.43 -0.04
C VAL A 86 -16.92 14.34 1.45
N GLU A 87 -17.31 15.44 2.08
CA GLU A 87 -17.80 15.46 3.45
C GLU A 87 -19.08 14.59 3.60
N ASP A 88 -20.01 14.65 2.65
CA ASP A 88 -21.21 13.81 2.66
C ASP A 88 -20.85 12.31 2.59
N ILE A 89 -19.92 11.92 1.72
CA ILE A 89 -19.44 10.53 1.62
C ILE A 89 -18.84 10.06 2.95
N VAL A 90 -17.99 10.88 3.57
CA VAL A 90 -17.33 10.53 4.84
C VAL A 90 -18.35 10.43 5.98
N HIS A 91 -19.25 11.41 6.12
CA HIS A 91 -20.27 11.42 7.18
C HIS A 91 -21.28 10.30 7.04
N THR A 92 -21.71 9.98 5.82
CA THR A 92 -22.68 8.90 5.57
C THR A 92 -22.04 7.52 5.55
N GLY A 93 -20.71 7.46 5.48
CA GLY A 93 -19.96 6.21 5.40
C GLY A 93 -20.17 5.44 4.10
N ARG A 94 -20.66 6.09 3.03
CA ARG A 94 -20.88 5.47 1.73
C ARG A 94 -19.60 5.03 1.07
N ILE A 95 -19.70 4.08 0.15
CA ILE A 95 -18.59 3.57 -0.66
C ILE A 95 -18.41 4.49 -1.87
N VAL A 96 -17.18 4.89 -2.14
CA VAL A 96 -16.82 5.68 -3.33
C VAL A 96 -15.78 4.94 -4.18
N SER A 97 -16.05 4.81 -5.47
CA SER A 97 -15.05 4.26 -6.39
C SER A 97 -14.04 5.32 -6.85
N PRO A 98 -12.85 4.94 -7.35
CA PRO A 98 -11.91 5.89 -7.95
C PRO A 98 -12.45 6.66 -9.15
N SER A 99 -13.55 6.20 -9.75
CA SER A 99 -14.29 6.92 -10.80
C SER A 99 -15.33 7.91 -10.26
N LEU A 100 -15.32 8.19 -8.94
CA LEU A 100 -16.23 9.10 -8.23
C LEU A 100 -17.70 8.67 -8.29
N VAL A 101 -17.99 7.37 -8.45
CA VAL A 101 -19.33 6.81 -8.29
C VAL A 101 -19.53 6.40 -6.84
N VAL A 102 -20.61 6.86 -6.23
CA VAL A 102 -20.97 6.57 -4.84
C VAL A 102 -21.99 5.46 -4.78
N TYR A 103 -21.79 4.55 -3.87
CA TYR A 103 -22.70 3.43 -3.60
C TYR A 103 -23.15 3.48 -2.16
N GLU A 104 -24.39 3.00 -1.93
CA GLU A 104 -24.88 2.78 -0.57
C GLU A 104 -24.11 1.62 0.10
N ARG A 105 -24.04 1.64 1.42
CA ARG A 105 -23.40 0.58 2.19
C ARG A 105 -24.17 -0.74 2.07
N PRO A 106 -23.48 -1.90 2.05
CA PRO A 106 -24.12 -3.21 1.98
C PRO A 106 -25.09 -3.50 3.12
N GLU A 107 -24.89 -2.89 4.29
CA GLU A 107 -25.76 -3.02 5.47
C GLU A 107 -27.10 -2.30 5.28
N VAL A 108 -27.12 -1.25 4.45
CA VAL A 108 -28.33 -0.48 4.13
C VAL A 108 -29.07 -1.10 2.96
N GLU A 109 -28.34 -1.40 1.87
CA GLU A 109 -28.93 -2.02 0.67
C GLU A 109 -27.89 -2.90 -0.03
N LYS A 110 -28.16 -4.21 -0.06
CA LYS A 110 -27.31 -5.18 -0.77
C LYS A 110 -28.00 -5.66 -2.04
N SER A 111 -27.31 -5.56 -3.18
CA SER A 111 -27.89 -6.01 -4.45
C SER A 111 -27.83 -7.54 -4.57
N VAL A 112 -28.86 -8.12 -5.18
CA VAL A 112 -28.95 -9.57 -5.48
C VAL A 112 -27.72 -10.05 -6.28
N THR A 113 -27.21 -9.23 -7.20
CA THR A 113 -26.00 -9.58 -7.97
C THR A 113 -24.75 -9.60 -7.10
N ALA A 114 -24.65 -8.76 -6.05
CA ALA A 114 -23.54 -8.78 -5.11
C ALA A 114 -23.58 -10.06 -4.24
N GLU A 115 -24.75 -10.43 -3.74
CA GLU A 115 -24.93 -11.69 -2.98
C GLU A 115 -24.53 -12.89 -3.83
N TRP A 116 -25.04 -12.96 -5.05
CA TRP A 116 -24.72 -14.04 -5.97
C TRP A 116 -23.22 -14.13 -6.30
N GLN A 117 -22.56 -12.98 -6.46
CA GLN A 117 -21.09 -12.95 -6.68
C GLN A 117 -20.33 -13.43 -5.45
N ASP A 118 -20.69 -12.98 -4.26
CA ASP A 118 -20.09 -13.38 -2.99
C ASP A 118 -20.17 -14.91 -2.80
N ASP A 119 -21.33 -15.51 -3.04
CA ASP A 119 -21.52 -16.96 -2.99
C ASP A 119 -20.64 -17.71 -3.99
N ASN A 120 -20.53 -17.18 -5.23
CA ASN A 120 -19.65 -17.78 -6.24
C ASN A 120 -18.16 -17.62 -5.90
N ILE A 121 -17.74 -16.52 -5.30
CA ILE A 121 -16.35 -16.29 -4.83
C ILE A 121 -16.03 -17.29 -3.71
N LYS A 122 -16.91 -17.42 -2.70
CA LYS A 122 -16.77 -18.39 -1.60
C LYS A 122 -16.69 -19.83 -2.10
N ALA A 123 -17.60 -20.20 -3.00
CA ALA A 123 -17.64 -21.52 -3.59
C ALA A 123 -16.39 -21.80 -4.46
N ARG A 124 -15.92 -20.82 -5.24
CA ARG A 124 -14.66 -20.91 -5.98
C ARG A 124 -13.46 -21.15 -5.07
N LYS A 125 -13.37 -20.42 -3.95
CA LYS A 125 -12.30 -20.60 -2.96
C LYS A 125 -12.31 -22.02 -2.39
N LYS A 126 -13.51 -22.56 -2.07
CA LYS A 126 -13.67 -23.93 -1.59
C LYS A 126 -13.18 -24.94 -2.64
N SER A 127 -13.60 -24.81 -3.90
CA SER A 127 -13.18 -25.71 -4.98
C SER A 127 -11.68 -25.63 -5.25
N LYS A 128 -11.09 -24.44 -5.19
CA LYS A 128 -9.64 -24.25 -5.34
C LYS A 128 -8.85 -24.93 -4.21
N ASN A 129 -9.31 -24.82 -2.97
CA ASN A 129 -8.68 -25.50 -1.83
C ASN A 129 -8.80 -27.02 -1.96
N ALA A 130 -9.98 -27.55 -2.32
CA ALA A 130 -10.19 -28.97 -2.57
C ALA A 130 -9.30 -29.50 -3.71
N MET A 131 -9.08 -28.71 -4.77
CA MET A 131 -8.14 -29.06 -5.83
C MET A 131 -6.72 -29.28 -5.30
N PHE A 132 -6.23 -28.40 -4.43
CA PHE A 132 -4.90 -28.55 -3.83
C PHE A 132 -4.83 -29.75 -2.89
N GLU A 133 -5.85 -29.97 -2.06
CA GLU A 133 -5.94 -31.11 -1.15
C GLU A 133 -5.92 -32.42 -1.93
N PHE A 134 -6.75 -32.57 -2.96
CA PHE A 134 -6.75 -33.76 -3.80
C PHE A 134 -5.45 -34.01 -4.56
N LYS A 135 -4.75 -32.93 -4.98
CA LYS A 135 -3.41 -33.04 -5.57
C LYS A 135 -2.41 -33.61 -4.56
N GLN A 136 -2.44 -33.15 -3.32
CA GLN A 136 -1.57 -33.67 -2.25
C GLN A 136 -1.84 -35.13 -1.93
N LEU A 137 -3.10 -35.56 -2.00
CA LEU A 137 -3.51 -36.97 -1.78
C LEU A 137 -3.27 -37.85 -3.00
N GLY A 138 -2.76 -37.33 -4.11
CA GLY A 138 -2.57 -38.11 -5.35
C GLY A 138 -3.88 -38.43 -6.09
N GLU A 139 -5.02 -37.86 -5.68
CA GLU A 139 -6.35 -38.13 -6.28
C GLU A 139 -6.57 -37.24 -7.53
N LEU A 140 -5.78 -37.46 -8.57
CA LEU A 140 -5.68 -36.58 -9.75
C LEU A 140 -7.04 -36.31 -10.43
N MET A 141 -7.94 -37.33 -10.49
CA MET A 141 -9.26 -37.14 -11.08
C MET A 141 -10.13 -36.15 -10.28
N LYS A 142 -10.14 -36.27 -8.96
CA LYS A 142 -10.89 -35.36 -8.09
C LYS A 142 -10.27 -33.95 -8.14
N ALA A 143 -8.94 -33.86 -8.20
CA ALA A 143 -8.24 -32.58 -8.38
C ALA A 143 -8.63 -31.91 -9.69
N ALA A 144 -8.70 -32.65 -10.80
CA ALA A 144 -9.14 -32.13 -12.10
C ALA A 144 -10.58 -31.62 -12.06
N LEU A 145 -11.51 -32.38 -11.45
CA LEU A 145 -12.90 -31.94 -11.31
C LEU A 145 -13.04 -30.67 -10.47
N ALA A 146 -12.30 -30.56 -9.37
CA ALA A 146 -12.28 -29.37 -8.54
C ALA A 146 -11.67 -28.16 -9.30
N ASP A 147 -10.68 -28.38 -10.16
CA ASP A 147 -10.11 -27.36 -11.02
C ASP A 147 -11.10 -26.86 -12.09
N TYR A 148 -11.84 -27.78 -12.71
CA TYR A 148 -12.92 -27.41 -13.64
C TYR A 148 -14.01 -26.56 -12.95
N ASP A 149 -14.46 -26.97 -11.75
CA ASP A 149 -15.48 -26.21 -11.03
C ASP A 149 -14.99 -24.80 -10.65
N GLN A 150 -13.76 -24.66 -10.12
CA GLN A 150 -13.23 -23.34 -9.77
C GLN A 150 -13.07 -22.44 -11.01
N ASN A 151 -12.69 -23.00 -12.18
CA ASN A 151 -12.55 -22.26 -13.43
C ASN A 151 -13.93 -21.85 -13.99
N ALA A 152 -14.93 -22.73 -13.95
CA ALA A 152 -16.31 -22.41 -14.34
C ALA A 152 -16.87 -21.24 -13.50
N ARG A 153 -16.63 -21.26 -12.19
CA ARG A 153 -17.02 -20.17 -11.30
C ARG A 153 -16.27 -18.86 -11.61
N LYS A 154 -14.98 -18.92 -11.91
CA LYS A 154 -14.18 -17.74 -12.37
C LYS A 154 -14.83 -17.10 -13.60
N ILE A 155 -15.21 -17.91 -14.60
CA ILE A 155 -15.87 -17.41 -15.82
C ILE A 155 -17.21 -16.74 -15.46
N ARG A 156 -18.03 -17.35 -14.62
CA ARG A 156 -19.32 -16.79 -14.19
C ARG A 156 -19.16 -15.44 -13.50
N ILE A 157 -18.22 -15.32 -12.54
CA ILE A 157 -17.94 -14.06 -11.82
C ILE A 157 -17.52 -12.97 -12.80
N ASN A 158 -16.62 -13.27 -13.73
CA ASN A 158 -16.13 -12.30 -14.72
C ASN A 158 -17.24 -11.90 -15.72
N SER A 159 -18.14 -12.82 -16.07
CA SER A 159 -19.24 -12.54 -16.99
C SER A 159 -20.22 -11.48 -16.48
N VAL A 160 -20.42 -11.39 -15.15
CA VAL A 160 -21.28 -10.33 -14.56
C VAL A 160 -20.69 -8.94 -14.83
N SER A 161 -19.38 -8.78 -14.75
CA SER A 161 -18.73 -7.51 -15.11
C SER A 161 -18.95 -7.17 -16.60
N GLY A 162 -18.79 -8.15 -17.50
CA GLY A 162 -19.06 -7.98 -18.92
C GLY A 162 -20.52 -7.62 -19.22
N MET A 163 -21.46 -8.31 -18.57
CA MET A 163 -22.90 -8.02 -18.72
C MET A 163 -23.26 -6.59 -18.30
N ARG A 164 -22.63 -6.08 -17.24
CA ARG A 164 -22.82 -4.69 -16.80
C ARG A 164 -22.27 -3.66 -17.78
N GLY A 165 -21.24 -4.02 -18.55
CA GLY A 165 -20.64 -3.16 -19.58
C GLY A 165 -21.35 -3.20 -20.94
N PHE A 166 -22.29 -4.12 -21.16
CA PHE A 166 -22.96 -4.33 -22.45
C PHE A 166 -24.38 -3.75 -22.44
N GLU A 167 -24.62 -2.73 -23.29
CA GLU A 167 -25.87 -1.97 -23.36
C GLU A 167 -27.12 -2.81 -23.66
N GLY A 168 -26.98 -3.88 -24.43
CA GLY A 168 -28.07 -4.79 -24.75
C GLY A 168 -28.47 -5.76 -23.65
N ASN A 169 -27.81 -5.73 -22.48
CA ASN A 169 -28.07 -6.64 -21.37
C ASN A 169 -29.03 -6.02 -20.34
N PRO A 170 -30.02 -6.77 -19.81
CA PRO A 170 -30.90 -6.28 -18.74
C PRO A 170 -30.16 -5.84 -17.46
N LEU A 171 -28.95 -6.34 -17.22
CA LEU A 171 -28.09 -5.98 -16.08
C LEU A 171 -27.11 -4.85 -16.41
N TYR A 172 -27.30 -4.16 -17.54
CA TYR A 172 -26.44 -3.04 -17.94
C TYR A 172 -26.37 -1.97 -16.87
N LEU A 173 -25.15 -1.68 -16.44
CA LEU A 173 -24.83 -0.63 -15.48
C LEU A 173 -23.41 -0.13 -15.74
N ALA A 174 -23.27 0.78 -16.69
CA ALA A 174 -21.97 1.32 -17.10
C ALA A 174 -21.15 1.88 -15.92
N THR A 175 -21.81 2.55 -15.00
CA THR A 175 -21.17 3.09 -13.77
C THR A 175 -20.59 1.97 -12.89
N GLY A 176 -21.32 0.84 -12.76
CA GLY A 176 -20.84 -0.32 -12.00
C GLY A 176 -19.62 -0.98 -12.64
N HIS A 177 -19.62 -1.13 -13.99
CA HIS A 177 -18.47 -1.64 -14.72
C HIS A 177 -17.27 -0.69 -14.62
N SER A 178 -17.48 0.61 -14.81
CA SER A 178 -16.43 1.63 -14.67
C SER A 178 -15.84 1.66 -13.26
N SER A 179 -16.67 1.52 -12.22
CA SER A 179 -16.20 1.48 -10.83
C SER A 179 -15.30 0.28 -10.55
N LEU A 180 -15.70 -0.91 -11.00
CA LEU A 180 -14.89 -2.11 -10.85
C LEU A 180 -13.53 -1.97 -11.56
N THR A 181 -13.54 -1.56 -12.82
CA THR A 181 -12.29 -1.40 -13.60
C THR A 181 -11.39 -0.30 -13.05
N SER A 182 -11.96 0.80 -12.54
CA SER A 182 -11.18 1.86 -11.91
C SER A 182 -10.58 1.42 -10.57
N LEU A 183 -11.28 0.60 -9.79
CA LEU A 183 -10.76 0.05 -8.54
C LEU A 183 -9.62 -0.93 -8.78
N CYS A 184 -9.78 -1.88 -9.72
CA CYS A 184 -8.71 -2.80 -10.11
C CYS A 184 -7.46 -2.05 -10.59
N ARG A 185 -7.65 -1.03 -11.44
CA ARG A 185 -6.54 -0.18 -11.91
C ARG A 185 -5.87 0.58 -10.76
N ALA A 186 -6.65 1.11 -9.83
CA ALA A 186 -6.11 1.80 -8.66
C ALA A 186 -5.30 0.83 -7.79
N ALA A 187 -5.83 -0.35 -7.48
CA ALA A 187 -5.14 -1.34 -6.67
C ALA A 187 -3.81 -1.77 -7.29
N ALA A 188 -3.79 -2.12 -8.59
CA ALA A 188 -2.57 -2.45 -9.32
C ALA A 188 -1.59 -1.26 -9.36
N GLY A 189 -2.10 -0.03 -9.59
CA GLY A 189 -1.31 1.20 -9.61
C GLY A 189 -0.64 1.47 -8.26
N TYR A 190 -1.37 1.35 -7.17
CA TYR A 190 -0.83 1.51 -5.81
C TYR A 190 0.16 0.42 -5.45
N GLY A 191 -0.09 -0.83 -5.81
CA GLY A 191 0.86 -1.92 -5.62
C GLY A 191 2.20 -1.63 -6.30
N ASN A 192 2.19 -1.30 -7.59
CA ASN A 192 3.39 -0.96 -8.35
C ASN A 192 4.11 0.29 -7.79
N ALA A 193 3.36 1.35 -7.48
CA ALA A 193 3.96 2.57 -6.93
C ALA A 193 4.58 2.33 -5.54
N THR A 194 4.00 1.45 -4.75
CA THR A 194 4.58 1.05 -3.46
C THR A 194 5.92 0.34 -3.64
N VAL A 195 6.01 -0.61 -4.59
CA VAL A 195 7.27 -1.28 -4.93
C VAL A 195 8.33 -0.29 -5.39
N GLU A 196 7.97 0.61 -6.33
CA GLU A 196 8.87 1.62 -6.89
C GLU A 196 9.36 2.61 -5.83
N ARG A 197 8.46 3.09 -4.96
CA ARG A 197 8.83 3.96 -3.84
C ARG A 197 9.74 3.25 -2.85
N PHE A 198 9.35 2.06 -2.41
CA PHE A 198 10.03 1.33 -1.35
C PHE A 198 11.43 0.87 -1.78
N LEU A 199 11.54 0.19 -2.92
CA LEU A 199 12.82 -0.38 -3.39
C LEU A 199 13.68 0.57 -4.20
N ALA A 200 13.09 1.54 -4.90
CA ALA A 200 13.81 2.41 -5.83
C ALA A 200 13.75 3.90 -5.47
N GLY A 201 13.04 4.30 -4.44
CA GLY A 201 12.92 5.69 -4.03
C GLY A 201 12.21 6.57 -5.06
N SER A 202 11.33 6.01 -5.91
CA SER A 202 10.58 6.74 -6.92
C SER A 202 9.11 6.90 -6.51
N ARG A 203 8.67 8.15 -6.35
CA ARG A 203 7.29 8.49 -5.95
C ARG A 203 6.40 8.90 -7.12
N HIS A 204 6.88 8.75 -8.36
CA HIS A 204 6.15 9.06 -9.58
C HIS A 204 5.60 10.49 -9.61
N TYR A 205 6.44 11.47 -9.36
CA TYR A 205 6.09 12.88 -9.50
C TYR A 205 6.00 13.25 -10.98
N HIS A 206 4.87 12.90 -11.61
CA HIS A 206 4.68 13.01 -13.06
C HIS A 206 4.35 14.44 -13.55
N SER A 207 4.19 15.39 -12.64
CA SER A 207 4.19 16.83 -12.92
C SER A 207 4.72 17.61 -11.73
N PRO A 208 5.18 18.86 -11.94
CA PRO A 208 5.64 19.73 -10.85
C PRO A 208 4.57 20.00 -9.79
N GLU A 209 3.32 20.16 -10.20
CA GLU A 209 2.18 20.37 -9.30
C GLU A 209 1.98 19.16 -8.39
N ILE A 210 2.09 17.96 -8.95
CA ILE A 210 1.98 16.73 -8.20
C ILE A 210 3.13 16.57 -7.21
N ALA A 211 4.35 16.94 -7.58
CA ALA A 211 5.49 16.93 -6.67
C ALA A 211 5.22 17.88 -5.47
N LYS A 212 4.85 19.13 -5.75
CA LYS A 212 4.53 20.13 -4.72
C LYS A 212 3.37 19.67 -3.82
N ALA A 213 2.29 19.19 -4.42
CA ALA A 213 1.11 18.71 -3.68
C ALA A 213 1.42 17.49 -2.78
N ASN A 214 2.19 16.53 -3.28
CA ASN A 214 2.56 15.36 -2.48
C ASN A 214 3.50 15.71 -1.32
N LEU A 215 4.47 16.60 -1.53
CA LEU A 215 5.33 17.09 -0.44
C LEU A 215 4.51 17.71 0.68
N VAL A 216 3.57 18.59 0.34
CA VAL A 216 2.69 19.27 1.31
C VAL A 216 1.77 18.26 2.00
N ALA A 217 1.16 17.33 1.25
CA ALA A 217 0.29 16.31 1.81
C ALA A 217 1.04 15.42 2.81
N MET A 218 2.25 14.98 2.51
CA MET A 218 3.09 14.21 3.44
C MET A 218 3.34 14.98 4.73
N LEU A 219 3.68 16.26 4.66
CA LEU A 219 3.95 17.10 5.84
C LEU A 219 2.73 17.38 6.72
N THR A 220 1.53 17.19 6.20
CA THR A 220 0.28 17.43 6.94
C THR A 220 -0.44 16.16 7.38
N ILE A 221 -0.10 15.01 6.78
CA ILE A 221 -0.76 13.72 7.05
C ILE A 221 0.14 12.80 7.87
N GLU A 222 1.46 12.79 7.59
CA GLU A 222 2.37 11.90 8.30
C GLU A 222 2.57 12.33 9.75
N ASP A 223 2.83 11.35 10.60
CA ASP A 223 3.14 11.57 12.01
C ASP A 223 4.64 11.85 12.18
N SER A 224 5.01 13.14 12.08
CA SER A 224 6.39 13.59 12.21
C SER A 224 6.99 13.26 13.58
N ALA A 225 6.19 13.22 14.65
CA ALA A 225 6.68 12.88 16.00
C ALA A 225 7.15 11.43 16.06
N ARG A 226 6.44 10.51 15.39
CA ARG A 226 6.83 9.10 15.27
C ARG A 226 8.14 8.95 14.48
N ILE A 227 8.32 9.73 13.42
CA ILE A 227 9.56 9.75 12.64
C ILE A 227 10.70 10.34 13.46
N GLN A 228 10.46 11.42 14.21
CA GLN A 228 11.46 12.00 15.11
C GLN A 228 11.94 10.98 16.14
N ALA A 229 11.02 10.30 16.82
CA ALA A 229 11.37 9.29 17.83
C ALA A 229 12.29 8.19 17.27
N VAL A 230 12.03 7.73 16.04
CA VAL A 230 12.87 6.71 15.38
C VAL A 230 14.21 7.27 14.94
N ILE A 231 14.28 8.52 14.48
CA ILE A 231 15.56 9.19 14.18
C ILE A 231 16.43 9.25 15.43
N GLU A 232 15.85 9.60 16.58
CA GLU A 232 16.56 9.66 17.88
C GLU A 232 16.98 8.26 18.36
N GLU A 233 16.07 7.26 18.31
CA GLU A 233 16.31 5.88 18.77
C GLU A 233 17.44 5.19 17.97
N TYR A 234 17.47 5.38 16.64
CA TYR A 234 18.44 4.73 15.75
C TYR A 234 19.57 5.66 15.30
N ASN A 235 19.63 6.89 15.81
CA ASN A 235 20.59 7.92 15.42
C ASN A 235 20.65 8.11 13.90
N LEU A 236 19.47 8.24 13.27
CA LEU A 236 19.39 8.42 11.81
C LEU A 236 19.80 9.85 11.42
N VAL A 237 20.38 9.98 10.25
CA VAL A 237 20.79 11.26 9.68
C VAL A 237 19.54 12.07 9.28
N TYR A 238 19.52 13.38 9.61
CA TYR A 238 18.54 14.30 9.05
C TYR A 238 18.94 14.64 7.61
N PRO A 239 18.06 14.37 6.59
CA PRO A 239 18.39 14.71 5.21
C PRO A 239 18.68 16.19 5.02
N SER A 240 19.72 16.52 4.26
CA SER A 240 20.03 17.87 3.84
C SER A 240 19.02 18.37 2.79
N VAL A 241 19.11 19.65 2.45
CA VAL A 241 18.36 20.23 1.32
C VAL A 241 18.71 19.49 0.01
N VAL A 242 19.98 19.16 -0.18
CA VAL A 242 20.46 18.45 -1.38
C VAL A 242 19.90 17.03 -1.45
N ASP A 243 19.92 16.28 -0.35
CA ASP A 243 19.36 14.92 -0.29
C ASP A 243 17.87 14.91 -0.61
N THR A 244 17.14 15.91 -0.08
CA THR A 244 15.70 16.05 -0.30
C THR A 244 15.39 16.41 -1.76
N LEU A 245 16.18 17.31 -2.36
CA LEU A 245 16.04 17.67 -3.78
C LEU A 245 16.36 16.45 -4.67
N GLU A 246 17.37 15.67 -4.34
CA GLU A 246 17.70 14.46 -5.08
C GLU A 246 16.56 13.42 -5.03
N MET A 247 15.91 13.28 -3.87
CA MET A 247 14.72 12.42 -3.75
C MET A 247 13.58 12.89 -4.68
N VAL A 248 13.35 14.20 -4.76
CA VAL A 248 12.34 14.76 -5.67
C VAL A 248 12.76 14.55 -7.13
N ASN A 249 14.00 14.84 -7.47
CA ASN A 249 14.52 14.64 -8.82
C ASN A 249 14.43 13.18 -9.24
N ARG A 250 14.81 12.24 -8.35
CA ARG A 250 14.67 10.81 -8.61
C ARG A 250 13.22 10.36 -8.85
N SER A 251 12.27 11.05 -8.26
CA SER A 251 10.84 10.77 -8.43
C SER A 251 10.24 11.40 -9.69
N SER A 252 10.92 12.36 -10.31
CA SER A 252 10.44 13.17 -11.44
C SER A 252 11.25 13.05 -12.73
N ASP A 253 12.50 12.61 -12.68
CA ASP A 253 13.46 12.64 -13.80
C ASP A 253 13.01 11.85 -15.04
N LEU A 254 12.16 10.83 -14.86
CA LEU A 254 11.57 10.05 -15.95
C LEU A 254 10.32 10.71 -16.57
N TYR A 255 9.84 11.82 -16.01
CA TYR A 255 8.59 12.46 -16.41
C TYR A 255 8.80 13.89 -16.93
N TRP A 256 9.58 14.71 -16.22
CA TRP A 256 9.80 16.10 -16.57
C TRP A 256 11.11 16.62 -16.01
N GLN A 257 11.67 17.62 -16.71
CA GLN A 257 12.82 18.40 -16.28
C GLN A 257 12.59 19.85 -16.69
N ILE A 258 12.08 20.65 -15.77
CA ILE A 258 11.76 22.07 -15.97
C ILE A 258 12.54 22.87 -14.94
N PRO A 259 13.60 23.64 -15.35
CA PRO A 259 14.50 24.32 -14.41
C PRO A 259 13.80 25.29 -13.46
N GLU A 260 12.81 26.02 -13.95
CA GLU A 260 12.03 26.99 -13.16
C GLU A 260 11.24 26.29 -12.04
N GLU A 261 10.62 25.15 -12.36
CA GLU A 261 9.88 24.35 -11.40
C GLU A 261 10.81 23.68 -10.38
N SER A 262 11.98 23.21 -10.82
CA SER A 262 13.01 22.68 -9.93
C SER A 262 13.49 23.75 -8.94
N THR A 263 13.63 25.00 -9.38
CA THR A 263 13.99 26.14 -8.53
C THR A 263 12.90 26.44 -7.50
N MET A 264 11.63 26.39 -7.92
CA MET A 264 10.50 26.59 -6.99
C MET A 264 10.44 25.48 -5.94
N ILE A 265 10.63 24.22 -6.34
CA ILE A 265 10.66 23.08 -5.42
C ILE A 265 11.87 23.19 -4.47
N LEU A 266 13.04 23.58 -4.96
CA LEU A 266 14.20 23.83 -4.13
C LEU A 266 13.91 24.90 -3.06
N SER A 267 13.24 25.99 -3.42
CA SER A 267 12.81 27.03 -2.47
C SER A 267 11.88 26.47 -1.40
N MET A 268 10.92 25.62 -1.78
CA MET A 268 10.06 24.94 -0.80
C MET A 268 10.86 24.06 0.17
N ILE A 269 11.82 23.29 -0.36
CA ILE A 269 12.66 22.39 0.46
C ILE A 269 13.55 23.18 1.42
N GLN A 270 14.06 24.33 1.00
CA GLN A 270 14.83 25.25 1.86
C GLN A 270 14.00 25.79 3.03
N GLY A 271 12.69 25.97 2.83
CA GLY A 271 11.75 26.34 3.89
C GLY A 271 11.37 25.21 4.86
N MET A 272 11.75 23.97 4.58
CA MET A 272 11.48 22.83 5.45
C MET A 272 12.46 22.73 6.60
N THR A 273 11.95 22.39 7.79
CA THR A 273 12.79 22.00 8.94
C THR A 273 13.53 20.68 8.66
N PRO A 274 14.60 20.34 9.41
CA PRO A 274 15.26 19.05 9.28
C PRO A 274 14.31 17.85 9.44
N LEU A 275 13.37 17.91 10.37
CA LEU A 275 12.36 16.88 10.60
C LEU A 275 11.38 16.77 9.42
N GLU A 276 10.96 17.87 8.85
CA GLU A 276 10.10 17.86 7.66
C GLU A 276 10.79 17.23 6.45
N ARG A 277 12.07 17.54 6.25
CA ARG A 277 12.86 16.86 5.21
C ARG A 277 12.99 15.36 5.46
N ALA A 278 13.22 14.95 6.71
CA ALA A 278 13.23 13.53 7.09
C ALA A 278 11.87 12.86 6.82
N THR A 279 10.78 13.54 7.19
CA THR A 279 9.42 13.03 6.94
C THR A 279 9.19 12.76 5.45
N VAL A 280 9.50 13.70 4.57
CA VAL A 280 9.28 13.50 3.13
C VAL A 280 10.27 12.53 2.50
N CYS A 281 11.51 12.42 3.00
CA CYS A 281 12.51 11.50 2.45
C CYS A 281 12.29 10.05 2.87
N TYR A 282 11.90 9.81 4.12
CA TYR A 282 11.91 8.46 4.70
C TYR A 282 10.57 7.74 4.64
N SER A 283 9.44 8.47 4.56
CA SER A 283 8.12 7.82 4.59
C SER A 283 7.90 6.88 3.40
N GLY A 284 7.79 5.59 3.68
CA GLY A 284 7.57 4.52 2.72
C GLY A 284 8.76 4.21 1.81
N ASP A 285 9.99 4.59 2.16
CA ASP A 285 11.12 4.64 1.25
C ASP A 285 12.38 4.02 1.85
N LEU A 286 12.56 2.71 1.66
CA LEU A 286 13.76 2.01 2.09
C LEU A 286 15.01 2.50 1.37
N PHE A 287 14.88 2.94 0.10
CA PHE A 287 16.03 3.36 -0.72
C PHE A 287 16.74 4.58 -0.11
N HIS A 288 15.99 5.65 0.23
CA HIS A 288 16.61 6.84 0.81
C HIS A 288 17.00 6.65 2.27
N VAL A 289 16.27 5.83 3.04
CA VAL A 289 16.71 5.43 4.38
C VAL A 289 18.07 4.72 4.31
N ALA A 290 18.23 3.73 3.43
CA ALA A 290 19.47 2.99 3.26
C ALA A 290 20.63 3.83 2.69
N LYS A 291 20.32 4.78 1.80
CA LYS A 291 21.31 5.67 1.21
C LYS A 291 21.97 6.56 2.27
N LEU A 292 21.16 7.09 3.20
CA LEU A 292 21.63 8.02 4.24
C LEU A 292 22.06 7.29 5.53
N ASN A 293 21.56 6.07 5.78
CA ASN A 293 21.78 5.31 7.00
C ASN A 293 22.15 3.83 6.66
N PRO A 294 23.20 3.59 5.88
CA PRO A 294 23.52 2.25 5.38
C PRO A 294 23.75 1.22 6.49
N ASP A 295 24.40 1.60 7.58
CA ASP A 295 24.72 0.69 8.68
C ASP A 295 23.49 0.23 9.44
N VAL A 296 22.53 1.12 9.69
CA VAL A 296 21.27 0.79 10.35
C VAL A 296 20.46 -0.18 9.49
N VAL A 297 20.36 0.09 8.19
CA VAL A 297 19.60 -0.78 7.27
C VAL A 297 20.31 -2.12 7.08
N LYS A 298 21.63 -2.15 6.94
CA LYS A 298 22.40 -3.42 6.89
C LYS A 298 22.25 -4.22 8.17
N GLY A 299 22.30 -3.57 9.33
CA GLY A 299 22.09 -4.22 10.62
C GLY A 299 20.67 -4.83 10.76
N MET A 300 19.66 -4.09 10.34
CA MET A 300 18.28 -4.59 10.30
C MET A 300 18.18 -5.79 9.34
N MET A 301 18.57 -5.63 8.09
CA MET A 301 18.51 -6.71 7.10
C MET A 301 19.31 -7.94 7.57
N GLY A 302 20.52 -7.74 8.09
CA GLY A 302 21.37 -8.80 8.62
C GLY A 302 20.67 -9.61 9.72
N SER A 303 19.99 -8.95 10.64
CA SER A 303 19.23 -9.63 11.70
C SER A 303 18.12 -10.53 11.13
N PHE A 304 17.40 -10.08 10.09
CA PHE A 304 16.32 -10.86 9.48
C PHE A 304 16.82 -12.03 8.63
N ILE A 305 17.94 -11.89 7.92
CA ILE A 305 18.48 -12.96 7.05
C ILE A 305 19.38 -13.94 7.78
N ASP A 306 19.76 -13.65 9.02
CA ASP A 306 20.63 -14.52 9.83
C ASP A 306 19.92 -15.85 10.11
N SER A 307 20.55 -16.94 9.69
CA SER A 307 20.06 -18.30 9.82
C SER A 307 20.81 -19.14 10.86
N ASP A 308 21.63 -18.51 11.72
CA ASP A 308 22.23 -19.20 12.86
C ASP A 308 21.17 -19.44 13.95
N LEU A 309 20.94 -20.69 14.28
CA LEU A 309 19.95 -21.19 15.24
C LEU A 309 20.59 -22.05 16.33
N SER A 310 21.93 -22.09 16.41
CA SER A 310 22.69 -23.01 17.28
C SER A 310 22.33 -22.92 18.75
N ASP A 311 22.10 -21.69 19.24
CA ASP A 311 21.84 -21.44 20.66
C ASP A 311 20.33 -21.40 21.02
N MET A 312 19.46 -21.76 20.07
CA MET A 312 18.02 -21.68 20.30
C MET A 312 17.43 -22.97 20.84
N PRO A 313 16.64 -22.94 21.93
CA PRO A 313 15.93 -24.10 22.45
C PRO A 313 14.86 -24.58 21.49
N ASP A 314 14.42 -25.83 21.67
CA ASP A 314 13.28 -26.38 20.95
C ASP A 314 11.98 -25.66 21.34
N VAL A 315 11.06 -25.56 20.36
CA VAL A 315 9.86 -24.72 20.46
C VAL A 315 8.62 -25.46 19.96
N ASP A 316 7.44 -25.02 20.36
CA ASP A 316 6.19 -25.45 19.75
C ASP A 316 6.01 -24.76 18.39
N THR A 317 6.57 -25.36 17.35
CA THR A 317 6.53 -24.84 15.98
C THR A 317 5.09 -24.65 15.49
N LYS A 318 4.17 -25.57 15.83
CA LYS A 318 2.76 -25.50 15.39
C LYS A 318 2.03 -24.30 15.98
N ALA A 319 2.23 -24.04 17.25
CA ALA A 319 1.67 -22.87 17.91
C ALA A 319 2.25 -21.57 17.34
N LEU A 320 3.57 -21.51 17.12
CA LEU A 320 4.23 -20.32 16.54
C LEU A 320 3.76 -20.00 15.14
N LEU A 321 3.69 -21.00 14.24
CA LEU A 321 3.22 -20.79 12.87
C LEU A 321 1.76 -20.31 12.80
N LYS A 322 0.92 -20.61 13.79
CA LYS A 322 -0.45 -20.08 13.85
C LYS A 322 -0.49 -18.56 14.12
N THR A 323 0.55 -17.99 14.73
CA THR A 323 0.63 -16.54 15.01
C THR A 323 1.10 -15.71 13.81
N LEU A 324 1.66 -16.36 12.80
CA LEU A 324 2.15 -15.71 11.58
C LEU A 324 1.05 -15.63 10.53
N ASP A 325 1.03 -14.54 9.77
CA ASP A 325 0.21 -14.44 8.56
C ASP A 325 0.78 -15.29 7.41
N SER A 326 0.07 -15.33 6.28
CA SER A 326 0.48 -16.13 5.11
C SER A 326 1.82 -15.68 4.50
N THR A 327 2.08 -14.38 4.48
CA THR A 327 3.31 -13.79 3.92
C THR A 327 4.50 -14.04 4.84
N GLU A 328 4.30 -13.93 6.14
CA GLU A 328 5.30 -14.24 7.16
C GLU A 328 5.67 -15.74 7.15
N LYS A 329 4.66 -16.63 7.05
CA LYS A 329 4.90 -18.06 6.87
C LYS A 329 5.70 -18.37 5.62
N ALA A 330 5.35 -17.73 4.50
CA ALA A 330 6.08 -17.90 3.24
C ALA A 330 7.55 -17.44 3.38
N TYR A 331 7.80 -16.33 4.06
CA TYR A 331 9.15 -15.83 4.31
C TYR A 331 9.97 -16.78 5.20
N VAL A 332 9.42 -17.21 6.33
CA VAL A 332 10.08 -18.19 7.23
C VAL A 332 10.36 -19.49 6.48
N SER A 333 9.41 -19.97 5.69
CA SER A 333 9.57 -21.16 4.85
C SER A 333 10.68 -20.99 3.82
N ALA A 334 10.80 -19.83 3.19
CA ALA A 334 11.85 -19.53 2.23
C ALA A 334 13.25 -19.55 2.87
N LEU A 335 13.40 -19.04 4.09
CA LEU A 335 14.65 -19.13 4.85
C LEU A 335 15.03 -20.56 5.23
N CYS A 336 14.05 -21.47 5.28
CA CYS A 336 14.22 -22.90 5.53
C CYS A 336 14.05 -23.74 4.26
N ALA A 337 14.35 -23.18 3.08
CA ALA A 337 14.18 -23.85 1.79
C ALA A 337 14.92 -25.18 1.69
N ASP A 338 16.03 -25.34 2.38
CA ASP A 338 16.80 -26.59 2.48
C ASP A 338 16.01 -27.73 3.17
N VAL A 339 15.12 -27.41 4.11
CA VAL A 339 14.23 -28.37 4.77
C VAL A 339 13.01 -28.70 3.87
N LEU A 340 12.53 -27.69 3.14
CA LEU A 340 11.28 -27.77 2.37
C LEU A 340 11.46 -28.18 0.92
N MET A 341 12.68 -28.56 0.48
CA MET A 341 12.97 -28.97 -0.90
C MET A 341 12.09 -30.15 -1.36
N GLY A 342 11.01 -29.81 -2.08
CA GLY A 342 10.08 -30.79 -2.63
C GLY A 342 9.08 -31.41 -1.63
N THR A 343 9.02 -30.88 -0.40
CA THR A 343 8.11 -31.33 0.66
C THR A 343 7.19 -30.20 1.12
N THR A 344 6.09 -30.53 1.74
CA THR A 344 5.14 -29.60 2.36
C THR A 344 5.42 -29.42 3.85
N LEU A 345 4.93 -28.35 4.46
CA LEU A 345 5.02 -28.15 5.91
C LEU A 345 4.43 -29.31 6.71
N ASN A 346 3.32 -29.91 6.24
CA ASN A 346 2.69 -31.05 6.90
C ASN A 346 3.58 -32.31 6.84
N GLU A 347 4.23 -32.55 5.71
CA GLU A 347 5.16 -33.68 5.58
C GLU A 347 6.40 -33.53 6.43
N VAL A 348 6.92 -32.29 6.59
CA VAL A 348 8.03 -32.01 7.49
C VAL A 348 7.59 -32.22 8.95
N GLU A 349 6.39 -31.76 9.35
CA GLU A 349 5.84 -32.00 10.69
C GLU A 349 5.78 -33.51 11.02
N GLU A 350 5.38 -34.35 10.04
CA GLU A 350 5.20 -35.78 10.24
C GLU A 350 6.52 -36.58 10.15
N LYS A 351 7.44 -36.21 9.25
CA LYS A 351 8.54 -37.08 8.81
C LYS A 351 9.94 -36.57 9.17
N ASP A 352 10.09 -35.24 9.48
CA ASP A 352 11.38 -34.61 9.79
C ASP A 352 11.30 -33.74 11.05
N PRO A 353 11.35 -34.32 12.26
CA PRO A 353 11.30 -33.55 13.52
C PRO A 353 12.40 -32.51 13.63
N ALA A 354 13.60 -32.75 13.11
CA ALA A 354 14.71 -31.82 13.14
C ALA A 354 14.44 -30.61 12.22
N GLY A 355 13.97 -30.84 10.99
CA GLY A 355 13.53 -29.81 10.07
C GLY A 355 12.36 -29.02 10.62
N TRP A 356 11.41 -29.68 11.27
CA TRP A 356 10.28 -29.01 11.93
C TRP A 356 10.73 -28.06 13.03
N GLN A 357 11.67 -28.49 13.88
CA GLN A 357 12.25 -27.62 14.91
C GLN A 357 13.05 -26.47 14.30
N LYS A 358 13.77 -26.68 13.20
CA LYS A 358 14.45 -25.61 12.48
C LYS A 358 13.50 -24.51 12.02
N ILE A 359 12.34 -24.88 11.45
CA ILE A 359 11.29 -23.95 11.03
C ILE A 359 10.75 -23.17 12.25
N GLY A 360 10.51 -23.86 13.38
CA GLY A 360 10.04 -23.21 14.61
C GLY A 360 11.04 -22.21 15.19
N LYS A 361 12.32 -22.59 15.25
CA LYS A 361 13.40 -21.69 15.71
C LYS A 361 13.53 -20.48 14.79
N MET A 362 13.44 -20.67 13.47
CA MET A 362 13.44 -19.57 12.49
C MET A 362 12.24 -18.64 12.68
N ALA A 363 11.04 -19.18 12.90
CA ALA A 363 9.84 -18.39 13.23
C ALA A 363 10.02 -17.58 14.52
N THR A 364 10.59 -18.17 15.54
CA THR A 364 10.90 -17.47 16.80
C THR A 364 11.85 -16.31 16.58
N LYS A 365 12.93 -16.54 15.82
CA LYS A 365 13.92 -15.50 15.49
C LYS A 365 13.30 -14.38 14.68
N PHE A 366 12.47 -14.73 13.69
CA PHE A 366 11.72 -13.76 12.89
C PHE A 366 10.81 -12.88 13.78
N ILE A 367 10.04 -13.48 14.68
CA ILE A 367 9.16 -12.75 15.61
C ILE A 367 9.97 -11.81 16.51
N ALA A 368 11.12 -12.27 17.03
CA ALA A 368 12.01 -11.45 17.85
C ALA A 368 12.56 -10.25 17.07
N ASN A 369 12.99 -10.44 15.80
CA ASN A 369 13.50 -9.37 14.96
C ASN A 369 12.39 -8.39 14.56
N ARG A 370 11.18 -8.89 14.24
CA ARG A 370 10.01 -8.06 13.99
C ARG A 370 9.69 -7.15 15.19
N LYS A 371 9.76 -7.68 16.40
CA LYS A 371 9.58 -6.91 17.63
C LYS A 371 10.72 -5.90 17.87
N LYS A 372 11.96 -6.30 17.62
CA LYS A 372 13.14 -5.44 17.78
C LYS A 372 13.10 -4.21 16.88
N TYR A 373 12.70 -4.39 15.63
CA TYR A 373 12.64 -3.31 14.63
C TYR A 373 11.22 -2.75 14.43
N TYR A 374 10.30 -3.05 15.36
CA TYR A 374 8.90 -2.63 15.23
C TYR A 374 8.76 -1.11 15.03
N THR A 375 9.40 -0.31 15.89
CA THR A 375 9.31 1.15 15.87
C THR A 375 9.85 1.72 14.56
N LEU A 376 11.00 1.23 14.10
CA LEU A 376 11.63 1.65 12.84
C LEU A 376 10.74 1.32 11.63
N ILE A 377 10.29 0.08 11.51
CA ILE A 377 9.48 -0.37 10.38
C ILE A 377 8.13 0.36 10.37
N ASN A 378 7.46 0.44 11.50
CA ASN A 378 6.16 1.09 11.60
C ASN A 378 6.23 2.59 11.32
N ALA A 379 7.26 3.29 11.79
CA ALA A 379 7.42 4.72 11.55
C ALA A 379 7.78 5.05 10.09
N LEU A 380 8.70 4.28 9.49
CA LEU A 380 9.25 4.63 8.19
C LEU A 380 8.56 3.92 7.01
N PHE A 381 8.07 2.68 7.19
CA PHE A 381 7.59 1.84 6.09
C PHE A 381 6.09 1.59 6.08
N ALA A 382 5.35 2.09 7.08
CA ALA A 382 3.89 2.11 7.11
C ALA A 382 3.37 3.57 7.06
N PRO A 383 3.53 4.28 5.92
CA PRO A 383 3.14 5.68 5.80
C PRO A 383 1.63 5.85 5.86
N LYS A 384 1.18 6.97 6.42
CA LYS A 384 -0.24 7.38 6.41
C LYS A 384 -0.66 8.02 5.10
N HIS A 385 0.29 8.61 4.38
CA HIS A 385 0.05 9.25 3.10
C HIS A 385 0.04 8.22 1.95
N LEU A 386 -1.06 8.17 1.23
CA LEU A 386 -1.22 7.41 0.00
C LEU A 386 -1.43 8.40 -1.15
N PRO A 387 -0.48 8.51 -2.12
CA PRO A 387 -0.58 9.50 -3.18
C PRO A 387 -1.70 9.13 -4.18
N PRO A 388 -2.84 9.85 -4.18
CA PRO A 388 -4.02 9.48 -5.00
C PRO A 388 -3.77 9.60 -6.49
N THR A 389 -2.82 10.42 -6.88
CA THR A 389 -2.48 10.73 -8.28
C THR A 389 -1.95 9.54 -9.06
N VAL A 390 -1.39 8.53 -8.37
CA VAL A 390 -0.92 7.30 -9.01
C VAL A 390 -2.04 6.55 -9.73
N ALA A 391 -3.25 6.57 -9.20
CA ALA A 391 -4.41 5.94 -9.82
C ALA A 391 -4.81 6.59 -11.17
N SER A 392 -4.45 7.87 -11.37
CA SER A 392 -4.75 8.64 -12.57
C SER A 392 -3.63 8.63 -13.62
N LEU A 393 -2.46 8.11 -13.28
CA LEU A 393 -1.32 8.10 -14.16
C LEU A 393 -1.53 7.08 -15.30
N LYS A 394 -1.47 7.56 -16.55
CA LYS A 394 -1.71 6.72 -17.73
C LYS A 394 -0.61 5.69 -17.96
N SER A 395 0.65 6.05 -17.69
CA SER A 395 1.78 5.13 -17.75
C SER A 395 2.77 5.43 -16.64
N ILE A 396 3.03 4.43 -15.79
CA ILE A 396 4.03 4.52 -14.74
C ILE A 396 5.39 4.18 -15.34
N GLN A 397 6.35 5.11 -15.25
CA GLN A 397 7.75 4.84 -15.59
C GLN A 397 8.39 4.05 -14.45
N ARG A 398 8.92 2.88 -14.75
CA ARG A 398 9.32 1.88 -13.75
C ARG A 398 10.83 1.73 -13.70
N ARG A 399 11.38 1.59 -12.48
CA ARG A 399 12.81 1.35 -12.22
C ARG A 399 13.09 -0.10 -11.79
N VAL A 400 12.15 -0.69 -11.05
CA VAL A 400 12.28 -2.04 -10.48
C VAL A 400 11.14 -2.96 -10.85
N CYS A 401 9.93 -2.45 -11.10
CA CYS A 401 8.83 -3.27 -11.59
C CYS A 401 9.04 -3.60 -13.07
N LEU A 402 9.03 -4.89 -13.39
CA LEU A 402 9.23 -5.42 -14.75
C LEU A 402 7.90 -5.61 -15.48
N ALA A 403 6.95 -6.22 -14.80
CA ALA A 403 5.60 -6.46 -15.30
C ALA A 403 4.59 -6.43 -14.15
N ALA A 404 3.34 -6.15 -14.48
CA ALA A 404 2.24 -6.23 -13.54
C ALA A 404 0.98 -6.66 -14.26
N ASP A 405 0.16 -7.44 -13.58
CA ASP A 405 -1.19 -7.80 -13.96
C ASP A 405 -2.15 -7.36 -12.83
N THR A 406 -3.42 -7.66 -12.96
CA THR A 406 -4.48 -7.21 -12.04
C THR A 406 -4.21 -7.58 -10.57
N ASP A 407 -3.60 -8.75 -10.32
CA ASP A 407 -3.40 -9.37 -9.02
C ASP A 407 -1.94 -9.72 -8.70
N SER A 408 -1.00 -9.32 -9.55
CA SER A 408 0.41 -9.66 -9.37
C SER A 408 1.36 -8.61 -9.95
N SER A 409 2.55 -8.51 -9.35
CA SER A 409 3.64 -7.67 -9.85
C SER A 409 4.94 -8.46 -9.87
N ILE A 410 5.69 -8.35 -10.95
CA ILE A 410 7.04 -8.89 -11.10
C ILE A 410 8.02 -7.74 -10.96
N PHE A 411 8.95 -7.84 -10.04
CA PHE A 411 9.96 -6.80 -9.79
C PHE A 411 11.34 -7.41 -9.55
N THR A 412 12.38 -6.59 -9.66
CA THR A 412 13.76 -7.00 -9.39
C THR A 412 14.26 -6.45 -8.07
N THR A 413 15.01 -7.28 -7.33
CA THR A 413 15.72 -6.92 -6.10
C THR A 413 17.23 -6.89 -6.31
N ALA A 414 17.71 -6.97 -7.55
CA ALA A 414 19.13 -7.07 -7.89
C ALA A 414 19.97 -5.93 -7.28
N TYR A 415 19.42 -4.71 -7.24
CA TYR A 415 20.07 -3.58 -6.57
C TYR A 415 20.36 -3.88 -5.10
N TRP A 416 19.40 -4.42 -4.35
CA TRP A 416 19.51 -4.70 -2.92
C TRP A 416 20.48 -5.82 -2.61
N VAL A 417 20.47 -6.89 -3.42
CA VAL A 417 21.44 -7.98 -3.33
C VAL A 417 22.85 -7.43 -3.52
N LYS A 418 23.08 -6.68 -4.62
CA LYS A 418 24.39 -6.09 -4.90
C LYS A 418 24.80 -5.06 -3.84
N TRP A 419 23.88 -4.23 -3.36
CA TRP A 419 24.17 -3.23 -2.33
C TRP A 419 24.61 -3.85 -1.01
N TYR A 420 24.01 -4.99 -0.64
CA TYR A 420 24.34 -5.69 0.61
C TYR A 420 25.61 -6.55 0.50
N THR A 421 25.70 -7.39 -0.54
CA THR A 421 26.78 -8.41 -0.69
C THR A 421 27.94 -7.96 -1.57
N GLY A 422 27.80 -6.86 -2.33
CA GLY A 422 28.80 -6.39 -3.29
C GLY A 422 28.77 -7.12 -4.63
N ASN A 423 27.95 -8.17 -4.79
CA ASN A 423 27.92 -8.97 -6.02
C ASN A 423 26.48 -9.46 -6.35
N LEU A 424 26.33 -10.15 -7.50
CA LEU A 424 25.06 -10.76 -7.94
C LEU A 424 25.22 -12.28 -8.14
N LYS A 425 26.24 -12.90 -7.56
CA LYS A 425 26.38 -14.35 -7.62
C LYS A 425 25.29 -14.97 -6.73
N ARG A 426 24.73 -16.08 -7.20
CA ARG A 426 23.72 -16.78 -6.42
C ARG A 426 24.37 -17.50 -5.24
N GLY A 427 23.82 -17.29 -4.05
CA GLY A 427 24.26 -17.91 -2.81
C GLY A 427 23.17 -17.76 -1.74
N LYS A 428 23.34 -18.43 -0.61
CA LYS A 428 22.35 -18.45 0.47
C LYS A 428 22.05 -17.03 1.00
N THR A 429 23.05 -16.20 1.17
CA THR A 429 22.89 -14.81 1.65
C THR A 429 22.11 -13.98 0.64
N GLU A 430 22.44 -14.08 -0.64
CA GLU A 430 21.76 -13.39 -1.74
C GLU A 430 20.29 -13.81 -1.86
N ASP A 431 20.02 -15.11 -1.78
CA ASP A 431 18.66 -15.64 -1.78
C ASP A 431 17.88 -15.14 -0.55
N ASN A 432 18.48 -15.10 0.64
CA ASN A 432 17.83 -14.60 1.85
C ASN A 432 17.51 -13.09 1.76
N ILE A 433 18.37 -12.28 1.14
CA ILE A 433 18.09 -10.86 0.90
C ILE A 433 16.94 -10.70 -0.09
N TRP A 434 16.90 -11.51 -1.14
CA TRP A 434 15.79 -11.53 -2.07
C TRP A 434 14.46 -11.87 -1.35
N TYR A 435 14.45 -12.91 -0.50
CA TYR A 435 13.28 -13.28 0.30
C TYR A 435 12.85 -12.15 1.24
N LEU A 436 13.80 -11.52 1.94
CA LEU A 436 13.51 -10.40 2.83
C LEU A 436 12.91 -9.21 2.09
N ALA A 437 13.53 -8.79 0.98
CA ALA A 437 13.03 -7.66 0.19
C ALA A 437 11.62 -7.95 -0.35
N THR A 438 11.36 -9.19 -0.78
CA THR A 438 10.03 -9.62 -1.24
C THR A 438 9.01 -9.59 -0.10
N TYR A 439 9.37 -10.13 1.07
CA TYR A 439 8.52 -10.08 2.27
C TYR A 439 8.14 -8.65 2.63
N MET A 440 9.12 -7.74 2.74
CA MET A 440 8.87 -6.35 3.11
C MET A 440 7.98 -5.64 2.07
N VAL A 441 8.23 -5.85 0.79
CA VAL A 441 7.40 -5.31 -0.31
C VAL A 441 5.96 -5.81 -0.21
N CYS A 442 5.74 -7.12 0.01
CA CYS A 442 4.40 -7.68 0.16
C CYS A 442 3.64 -7.03 1.33
N GLN A 443 4.31 -6.81 2.46
CA GLN A 443 3.72 -6.13 3.62
C GLN A 443 3.40 -4.64 3.31
N CYS A 444 4.30 -3.92 2.62
CA CYS A 444 4.04 -2.54 2.20
C CYS A 444 2.87 -2.45 1.21
N ILE A 445 2.73 -3.41 0.29
CA ILE A 445 1.59 -3.47 -0.64
C ILE A 445 0.31 -3.73 0.15
N ALA A 446 0.29 -4.71 1.06
CA ALA A 446 -0.86 -5.00 1.90
C ALA A 446 -1.31 -3.77 2.70
N HIS A 447 -0.34 -3.03 3.29
CA HIS A 447 -0.61 -1.76 3.96
C HIS A 447 -1.23 -0.72 3.00
N SER A 448 -0.67 -0.54 1.82
CA SER A 448 -1.18 0.42 0.83
C SER A 448 -2.59 0.07 0.33
N LEU A 449 -2.89 -1.22 0.16
CA LEU A 449 -4.22 -1.68 -0.22
C LEU A 449 -5.23 -1.51 0.93
N ALA A 450 -4.82 -1.75 2.18
CA ALA A 450 -5.65 -1.47 3.34
C ALA A 450 -5.99 0.03 3.45
N MET A 451 -5.03 0.92 3.16
CA MET A 451 -5.26 2.36 3.06
C MET A 451 -6.22 2.73 1.92
N LEU A 452 -6.08 2.09 0.76
CA LEU A 452 -7.01 2.26 -0.36
C LEU A 452 -8.42 1.82 0.03
N SER A 453 -8.56 0.64 0.66
CA SER A 453 -9.84 0.13 1.18
C SER A 453 -10.51 1.14 2.10
N ALA A 454 -9.78 1.65 3.08
CA ALA A 454 -10.27 2.65 4.01
C ALA A 454 -10.74 3.94 3.29
N ASN A 455 -9.97 4.41 2.31
CA ASN A 455 -10.31 5.62 1.54
C ASN A 455 -11.55 5.44 0.67
N VAL A 456 -11.78 4.27 0.09
CA VAL A 456 -12.97 4.00 -0.71
C VAL A 456 -14.17 3.52 0.12
N GLY A 457 -13.96 3.19 1.39
CA GLY A 457 -15.01 2.81 2.34
C GLY A 457 -15.41 1.35 2.30
N VAL A 458 -14.49 0.45 1.93
CA VAL A 458 -14.70 -1.00 1.97
C VAL A 458 -13.77 -1.64 3.02
N GLU A 459 -14.14 -2.82 3.49
CA GLU A 459 -13.30 -3.57 4.41
C GLU A 459 -12.00 -4.05 3.72
N PRO A 460 -10.86 -4.10 4.44
CA PRO A 460 -9.56 -4.44 3.83
C PRO A 460 -9.49 -5.81 3.16
N ASP A 461 -10.29 -6.77 3.59
CA ASP A 461 -10.35 -8.12 3.02
C ASP A 461 -11.19 -8.22 1.75
N GLN A 462 -11.79 -7.12 1.30
CA GLN A 462 -12.65 -7.03 0.12
C GLN A 462 -11.97 -6.40 -1.11
N ILE A 463 -10.70 -5.99 -0.99
CA ILE A 463 -9.91 -5.46 -2.12
C ILE A 463 -8.83 -6.44 -2.61
#